data_38e7c967115a2982059747906a36ed3a
#
_entry.id   38e7c967115a2982059747906a36ed3a
#
_cell.length_a   1.000
_cell.length_b   1.000
_cell.length_c   1.000
_cell.angle_alpha   90.00
_cell.angle_beta   90.00
_cell.angle_gamma   90.00
#
_symmetry.space_group_name_H-M   'P 1'
#
loop_
_entity.id
_entity.type
_entity.pdbx_description
1 polymer ?
#
loop_
_entity_poly.entity_id
_entity_poly.type
_entity_poly.pdbx_seq_one_letter_code
_entity_poly.pdbx_strand_id
1 'polypeptide(L)'
;MKEVVNLRGEAASLAAELGPKLCGMSEDDALKASIAALSEAGLLAWTVPAAHGGEATELCGAETVSVRALCAVRDELAYEHGVLDLAFIMQGLGSFPIALSGNEALAAEVLPKVASGECVAAFAVTEEGAGSSLGEVATTAERDGDSWKLTGTKTYISNAGVADRYTVLARTGEDETTLFSVPASEVTVERFEVMAPHPIGEVKMAGASVPDSARIGDVGSGLDLALANLGRFRTSVAAAACGFARRALDESIRHLSGREQFGRKLSKFQGLRFDIAEMDARLRAAQLLVEEAASLLDEGADATSEVARAKLIATETAGWICDRAVQHHGGLGVKRGSVVERLYREERALRIYEGTSEVQKLILAKEIFDKEG
;
A
#
# COMPACT_ATOMS: atom_id res chain seq x y z
N MET A 1 -16.71 8.77 13.18
CA MET A 1 -15.81 9.96 13.14
C MET A 1 -14.85 10.05 14.33
N LYS A 2 -15.30 9.99 15.58
CA LYS A 2 -14.39 10.06 16.75
C LYS A 2 -13.37 8.92 16.78
N GLU A 3 -13.78 7.72 16.40
CA GLU A 3 -12.96 6.51 16.33
C GLU A 3 -11.78 6.66 15.37
N VAL A 4 -12.04 7.11 14.13
CA VAL A 4 -10.98 7.35 13.13
C VAL A 4 -10.03 8.47 13.55
N VAL A 5 -10.53 9.49 14.27
CA VAL A 5 -9.67 10.58 14.82
C VAL A 5 -8.75 10.06 15.91
N ASN A 6 -9.25 9.20 16.81
CA ASN A 6 -8.44 8.58 17.85
C ASN A 6 -7.36 7.65 17.22
N LEU A 7 -7.77 6.82 16.27
CA LEU A 7 -6.88 5.92 15.53
C LEU A 7 -5.74 6.68 14.83
N ARG A 8 -6.06 7.82 14.20
CA ARG A 8 -5.04 8.72 13.62
C ARG A 8 -4.04 9.19 14.67
N GLY A 9 -4.50 9.57 15.85
CA GLY A 9 -3.64 10.01 16.96
C GLY A 9 -2.71 8.90 17.48
N GLU A 10 -3.22 7.68 17.58
CA GLU A 10 -2.45 6.50 17.98
C GLU A 10 -1.38 6.18 16.93
N ALA A 11 -1.75 6.15 15.65
CA ALA A 11 -0.82 5.92 14.56
C ALA A 11 0.28 7.00 14.50
N ALA A 12 -0.09 8.27 14.66
CA ALA A 12 0.87 9.38 14.70
C ALA A 12 1.86 9.26 15.86
N SER A 13 1.38 8.88 17.05
CA SER A 13 2.23 8.71 18.23
C SER A 13 3.23 7.57 18.05
N LEU A 14 2.76 6.42 17.56
CA LEU A 14 3.62 5.27 17.25
C LEU A 14 4.65 5.64 16.17
N ALA A 15 4.21 6.27 15.09
CA ALA A 15 5.08 6.64 13.98
C ALA A 15 6.18 7.61 14.42
N ALA A 16 5.85 8.64 15.22
CA ALA A 16 6.81 9.60 15.73
C ALA A 16 7.87 8.96 16.65
N GLU A 17 7.50 7.94 17.41
CA GLU A 17 8.42 7.19 18.26
C GLU A 17 9.31 6.24 17.45
N LEU A 18 8.76 5.47 16.56
CA LEU A 18 9.44 4.39 15.85
C LEU A 18 10.16 4.86 14.60
N GLY A 19 9.59 5.76 13.81
CA GLY A 19 10.14 6.17 12.51
C GLY A 19 11.62 6.59 12.54
N PRO A 20 12.07 7.43 13.50
CA PRO A 20 13.47 7.77 13.63
C PRO A 20 14.38 6.57 13.93
N LYS A 21 13.90 5.56 14.65
CA LYS A 21 14.65 4.34 15.03
C LYS A 21 14.87 3.40 13.83
N LEU A 22 13.97 3.44 12.83
CA LEU A 22 14.09 2.61 11.63
C LEU A 22 15.20 3.11 10.69
N CYS A 23 15.58 4.38 10.79
CA CYS A 23 16.63 4.94 9.96
C CYS A 23 17.98 4.25 10.24
N GLY A 24 18.55 3.59 9.21
CA GLY A 24 19.83 2.88 9.32
C GLY A 24 19.73 1.41 9.71
N MET A 25 18.53 0.89 9.96
CA MET A 25 18.28 -0.56 10.05
C MET A 25 18.38 -1.21 8.66
N SER A 26 18.62 -2.53 8.62
CA SER A 26 18.38 -3.30 7.40
C SER A 26 16.86 -3.28 7.06
N GLU A 27 16.52 -3.49 5.79
CA GLU A 27 15.11 -3.51 5.36
C GLU A 27 14.26 -4.54 6.13
N ASP A 28 14.83 -5.72 6.35
CA ASP A 28 14.15 -6.81 7.07
C ASP A 28 13.99 -6.51 8.55
N ASP A 29 15.02 -5.94 9.21
CA ASP A 29 14.93 -5.56 10.61
C ASP A 29 13.94 -4.41 10.81
N ALA A 30 13.94 -3.43 9.91
CA ALA A 30 12.98 -2.33 9.92
C ALA A 30 11.53 -2.83 9.73
N LEU A 31 11.31 -3.77 8.81
CA LEU A 31 9.99 -4.38 8.59
C LEU A 31 9.53 -5.17 9.82
N LYS A 32 10.39 -6.03 10.38
CA LYS A 32 10.06 -6.83 11.58
C LYS A 32 9.76 -5.95 12.80
N ALA A 33 10.59 -4.93 13.03
CA ALA A 33 10.37 -3.96 14.09
C ALA A 33 9.05 -3.20 13.92
N SER A 34 8.71 -2.83 12.67
CA SER A 34 7.46 -2.15 12.34
C SER A 34 6.24 -3.06 12.60
N ILE A 35 6.29 -4.32 12.14
CA ILE A 35 5.20 -5.28 12.38
C ILE A 35 5.00 -5.51 13.89
N ALA A 36 6.08 -5.71 14.64
CA ALA A 36 5.99 -5.92 16.08
C ALA A 36 5.33 -4.73 16.81
N ALA A 37 5.75 -3.51 16.49
CA ALA A 37 5.21 -2.30 17.12
C ALA A 37 3.75 -2.04 16.72
N LEU A 38 3.39 -2.28 15.43
CA LEU A 38 2.02 -2.16 14.95
C LEU A 38 1.09 -3.20 15.58
N SER A 39 1.60 -4.43 15.80
CA SER A 39 0.91 -5.51 16.51
C SER A 39 0.65 -5.13 17.97
N GLU A 40 1.68 -4.69 18.70
CA GLU A 40 1.57 -4.28 20.12
C GLU A 40 0.57 -3.13 20.30
N ALA A 41 0.50 -2.21 19.32
CA ALA A 41 -0.46 -1.10 19.32
C ALA A 41 -1.86 -1.52 18.83
N GLY A 42 -2.08 -2.77 18.39
CA GLY A 42 -3.36 -3.24 17.85
C GLY A 42 -3.72 -2.65 16.47
N LEU A 43 -2.79 -1.93 15.82
CA LEU A 43 -3.07 -1.26 14.55
C LEU A 43 -3.25 -2.24 13.39
N LEU A 44 -2.56 -3.40 13.40
CA LEU A 44 -2.71 -4.41 12.34
C LEU A 44 -4.13 -4.95 12.23
N ALA A 45 -4.88 -4.99 13.32
CA ALA A 45 -6.27 -5.45 13.32
C ALA A 45 -7.18 -4.65 12.36
N TRP A 46 -6.86 -3.39 12.07
CA TRP A 46 -7.59 -2.56 11.10
C TRP A 46 -7.39 -2.98 9.65
N THR A 47 -6.44 -3.88 9.36
CA THR A 47 -6.20 -4.43 8.03
C THR A 47 -7.01 -5.70 7.74
N VAL A 48 -7.73 -6.23 8.72
CA VAL A 48 -8.53 -7.46 8.66
C VAL A 48 -9.98 -7.13 9.03
N PRO A 49 -10.99 -7.74 8.37
CA PRO A 49 -12.40 -7.56 8.77
C PRO A 49 -12.67 -8.00 10.21
N ALA A 50 -13.53 -7.30 10.92
CA ALA A 50 -13.89 -7.62 12.31
C ALA A 50 -14.51 -9.01 12.46
N ALA A 51 -15.24 -9.51 11.46
CA ALA A 51 -15.77 -10.86 11.42
C ALA A 51 -14.68 -11.95 11.52
N HIS A 52 -13.44 -11.62 11.21
CA HIS A 52 -12.29 -12.52 11.21
C HIS A 52 -11.19 -12.12 12.21
N GLY A 53 -11.55 -11.42 13.27
CA GLY A 53 -10.62 -11.04 14.35
C GLY A 53 -9.89 -9.72 14.16
N GLY A 54 -10.31 -8.93 13.18
CA GLY A 54 -9.85 -7.55 12.98
C GLY A 54 -10.75 -6.52 13.65
N GLU A 55 -10.70 -5.29 13.12
CA GLU A 55 -11.47 -4.14 13.59
C GLU A 55 -12.34 -3.53 12.48
N ALA A 56 -13.43 -2.87 12.87
CA ALA A 56 -14.33 -2.19 11.95
C ALA A 56 -14.81 -0.86 12.51
N THR A 57 -15.25 0.05 11.64
CA THR A 57 -16.00 1.23 12.03
C THR A 57 -17.50 0.96 11.92
N GLU A 58 -18.32 1.76 12.63
CA GLU A 58 -19.78 1.67 12.52
C GLU A 58 -20.30 1.77 11.07
N LEU A 59 -19.57 2.49 10.20
CA LEU A 59 -19.99 2.75 8.81
C LEU A 59 -19.71 1.59 7.86
N CYS A 60 -18.57 0.88 8.01
CA CYS A 60 -18.18 -0.16 7.05
C CYS A 60 -18.69 -1.57 7.41
N GLY A 61 -19.15 -1.77 8.65
CA GLY A 61 -19.59 -3.07 9.12
C GLY A 61 -18.45 -4.07 9.37
N ALA A 62 -18.80 -5.30 9.75
CA ALA A 62 -17.84 -6.32 10.21
C ALA A 62 -17.20 -7.14 9.08
N GLU A 63 -17.84 -7.21 7.89
CA GLU A 63 -17.46 -8.11 6.80
C GLU A 63 -16.35 -7.55 5.90
N THR A 64 -15.96 -6.30 6.10
CA THR A 64 -14.94 -5.64 5.29
C THR A 64 -14.03 -4.75 6.13
N VAL A 65 -12.98 -4.21 5.53
CA VAL A 65 -12.08 -3.26 6.19
C VAL A 65 -12.51 -1.81 5.93
N SER A 66 -12.39 -0.94 6.92
CA SER A 66 -12.69 0.49 6.75
C SER A 66 -11.58 1.18 5.98
N VAL A 67 -11.91 1.70 4.80
CA VAL A 67 -10.96 2.47 3.97
C VAL A 67 -10.57 3.78 4.65
N ARG A 68 -11.50 4.41 5.38
CA ARG A 68 -11.20 5.61 6.18
C ARG A 68 -10.21 5.34 7.29
N ALA A 69 -10.32 4.19 7.97
CA ALA A 69 -9.35 3.76 8.97
C ALA A 69 -7.98 3.50 8.34
N LEU A 70 -7.93 2.74 7.25
CA LEU A 70 -6.69 2.50 6.51
C LEU A 70 -6.02 3.80 6.07
N CYS A 71 -6.78 4.74 5.51
CA CYS A 71 -6.26 6.03 5.09
C CYS A 71 -5.72 6.86 6.26
N ALA A 72 -6.43 6.88 7.41
CA ALA A 72 -6.00 7.61 8.59
C ALA A 72 -4.67 7.10 9.15
N VAL A 73 -4.51 5.76 9.23
CA VAL A 73 -3.27 5.14 9.70
C VAL A 73 -2.14 5.37 8.71
N ARG A 74 -2.35 5.11 7.43
CA ARG A 74 -1.30 5.22 6.40
C ARG A 74 -0.76 6.63 6.21
N ASP A 75 -1.61 7.67 6.29
CA ASP A 75 -1.18 9.07 6.23
C ASP A 75 -0.16 9.38 7.34
N GLU A 76 -0.38 8.89 8.57
CA GLU A 76 0.52 9.15 9.70
C GLU A 76 1.79 8.27 9.65
N LEU A 77 1.67 7.00 9.27
CA LEU A 77 2.83 6.11 9.15
C LEU A 77 3.78 6.57 8.03
N ALA A 78 3.24 6.89 6.85
CA ALA A 78 3.99 7.38 5.71
C ALA A 78 4.64 8.76 5.96
N TYR A 79 4.02 9.60 6.78
CA TYR A 79 4.62 10.87 7.22
C TYR A 79 5.99 10.65 7.86
N GLU A 80 6.16 9.59 8.62
CA GLU A 80 7.42 9.31 9.32
C GLU A 80 8.36 8.38 8.54
N HIS A 81 7.86 7.23 8.00
CA HIS A 81 8.74 6.27 7.34
C HIS A 81 7.98 5.29 6.42
N GLY A 82 8.46 5.12 5.18
CA GLY A 82 7.81 4.28 4.17
C GLY A 82 7.75 2.79 4.54
N VAL A 83 8.76 2.23 5.22
CA VAL A 83 8.72 0.82 5.65
C VAL A 83 7.65 0.60 6.73
N LEU A 84 7.39 1.60 7.58
CA LEU A 84 6.34 1.51 8.60
C LEU A 84 4.95 1.48 7.95
N ASP A 85 4.70 2.33 6.94
CA ASP A 85 3.49 2.27 6.12
C ASP A 85 3.34 0.93 5.40
N LEU A 86 4.43 0.44 4.80
CA LEU A 86 4.47 -0.84 4.11
C LEU A 86 4.12 -2.01 5.06
N ALA A 87 4.71 -2.04 6.25
CA ALA A 87 4.47 -3.08 7.26
C ALA A 87 2.99 -3.18 7.63
N PHE A 88 2.30 -2.05 7.69
CA PHE A 88 0.88 -1.99 7.96
C PHE A 88 0.05 -2.50 6.78
N ILE A 89 0.20 -1.88 5.61
CA ILE A 89 -0.73 -2.11 4.51
C ILE A 89 -0.61 -3.48 3.87
N MET A 90 0.59 -4.06 3.85
CA MET A 90 0.81 -5.37 3.23
C MET A 90 0.09 -6.49 3.98
N GLN A 91 -0.23 -6.33 5.27
CA GLN A 91 -1.03 -7.30 6.00
C GLN A 91 -2.43 -7.41 5.38
N GLY A 92 -3.09 -6.26 5.14
CA GLY A 92 -4.39 -6.23 4.49
C GLY A 92 -4.33 -6.65 3.02
N LEU A 93 -3.47 -6.02 2.24
CA LEU A 93 -3.38 -6.28 0.80
C LEU A 93 -3.05 -7.77 0.52
N GLY A 94 -2.22 -8.39 1.35
CA GLY A 94 -1.85 -9.80 1.22
C GLY A 94 -2.88 -10.79 1.72
N SER A 95 -3.81 -10.40 2.60
CA SER A 95 -4.73 -11.32 3.27
C SER A 95 -6.21 -11.11 2.94
N PHE A 96 -6.63 -9.90 2.61
CA PHE A 96 -8.04 -9.56 2.37
C PHE A 96 -8.72 -10.40 1.25
N PRO A 97 -8.04 -10.85 0.18
CA PRO A 97 -8.65 -11.81 -0.75
C PRO A 97 -9.19 -13.09 -0.07
N ILE A 98 -8.60 -13.51 1.06
CA ILE A 98 -9.07 -14.66 1.83
C ILE A 98 -10.44 -14.33 2.46
N ALA A 99 -10.62 -13.12 3.00
CA ALA A 99 -11.91 -12.68 3.53
C ALA A 99 -13.00 -12.60 2.45
N LEU A 100 -12.63 -12.17 1.23
CA LEU A 100 -13.55 -12.09 0.08
C LEU A 100 -13.93 -13.46 -0.49
N SER A 101 -13.17 -14.51 -0.18
CA SER A 101 -13.23 -15.79 -0.87
C SER A 101 -14.41 -16.68 -0.48
N GLY A 102 -15.04 -16.44 0.69
CA GLY A 102 -16.00 -17.35 1.28
C GLY A 102 -15.40 -18.66 1.81
N ASN A 103 -14.07 -18.81 1.79
CA ASN A 103 -13.38 -19.97 2.40
C ASN A 103 -13.19 -19.74 3.90
N GLU A 104 -14.23 -19.99 4.67
CA GLU A 104 -14.28 -19.75 6.12
C GLU A 104 -13.20 -20.52 6.89
N ALA A 105 -12.84 -21.72 6.44
CA ALA A 105 -11.78 -22.52 7.09
C ALA A 105 -10.41 -21.84 6.95
N LEU A 106 -10.06 -21.36 5.75
CA LEU A 106 -8.83 -20.64 5.51
C LEU A 106 -8.84 -19.27 6.20
N ALA A 107 -9.97 -18.57 6.19
CA ALA A 107 -10.13 -17.30 6.88
C ALA A 107 -9.90 -17.44 8.38
N ALA A 108 -10.52 -18.44 9.03
CA ALA A 108 -10.34 -18.72 10.46
C ALA A 108 -8.90 -19.14 10.82
N GLU A 109 -8.18 -19.80 9.91
CA GLU A 109 -6.77 -20.21 10.12
C GLU A 109 -5.80 -19.02 10.04
N VAL A 110 -6.01 -18.12 9.05
CA VAL A 110 -5.00 -17.13 8.63
C VAL A 110 -5.28 -15.74 9.17
N LEU A 111 -6.51 -15.25 9.02
CA LEU A 111 -6.81 -13.83 9.26
C LEU A 111 -6.59 -13.34 10.70
N PRO A 112 -6.95 -14.12 11.75
CA PRO A 112 -6.63 -13.71 13.13
C PRO A 112 -5.12 -13.57 13.39
N LYS A 113 -4.30 -14.41 12.75
CA LYS A 113 -2.84 -14.35 12.87
C LYS A 113 -2.26 -13.16 12.12
N VAL A 114 -2.88 -12.75 11.02
CA VAL A 114 -2.52 -11.50 10.31
C VAL A 114 -2.88 -10.28 11.16
N ALA A 115 -4.07 -10.26 11.75
CA ALA A 115 -4.52 -9.18 12.64
C ALA A 115 -3.62 -9.03 13.88
N SER A 116 -3.11 -10.14 14.42
CA SER A 116 -2.18 -10.14 15.56
C SER A 116 -0.71 -9.91 15.17
N GLY A 117 -0.35 -9.96 13.88
CA GLY A 117 1.03 -9.88 13.41
C GLY A 117 1.83 -11.18 13.51
N GLU A 118 1.19 -12.29 13.91
CA GLU A 118 1.82 -13.62 13.96
C GLU A 118 2.05 -14.21 12.56
N CYS A 119 1.33 -13.74 11.53
CA CYS A 119 1.47 -14.15 10.16
C CYS A 119 1.70 -12.91 9.29
N VAL A 120 2.86 -12.84 8.66
CA VAL A 120 3.19 -11.78 7.69
C VAL A 120 2.69 -12.17 6.32
N ALA A 121 1.86 -11.31 5.72
CA ALA A 121 1.25 -11.56 4.42
C ALA A 121 1.96 -10.85 3.28
N ALA A 122 1.88 -11.43 2.08
CA ALA A 122 2.33 -10.82 0.83
C ALA A 122 1.32 -11.05 -0.30
N PHE A 123 1.24 -10.09 -1.23
CA PHE A 123 0.38 -10.15 -2.41
C PHE A 123 1.23 -10.37 -3.67
N ALA A 124 1.17 -11.58 -4.22
CA ALA A 124 2.06 -12.07 -5.26
C ALA A 124 1.30 -12.29 -6.58
N VAL A 125 0.96 -11.21 -7.28
CA VAL A 125 0.17 -11.24 -8.52
C VAL A 125 0.96 -10.79 -9.75
N THR A 126 1.98 -9.95 -9.59
CA THR A 126 2.77 -9.33 -10.67
C THR A 126 3.81 -10.28 -11.22
N GLU A 127 4.00 -10.28 -12.55
CA GLU A 127 5.07 -10.99 -13.27
C GLU A 127 5.80 -10.02 -14.21
N GLU A 128 6.98 -10.39 -14.71
CA GLU A 128 7.74 -9.58 -15.66
C GLU A 128 6.91 -9.21 -16.89
N GLY A 129 6.13 -10.16 -17.42
CA GLY A 129 5.24 -9.96 -18.57
C GLY A 129 3.82 -9.47 -18.23
N ALA A 130 3.42 -9.44 -16.95
CA ALA A 130 2.05 -9.16 -16.51
C ALA A 130 2.04 -8.23 -15.29
N GLY A 131 2.28 -6.94 -15.51
CA GLY A 131 2.22 -5.89 -14.49
C GLY A 131 0.85 -5.20 -14.43
N SER A 132 0.55 -4.38 -15.44
CA SER A 132 -0.74 -3.68 -15.53
C SER A 132 -1.86 -4.59 -16.04
N SER A 133 -1.55 -5.62 -16.80
CA SER A 133 -2.47 -6.62 -17.35
C SER A 133 -2.41 -7.92 -16.54
N LEU A 134 -3.06 -7.94 -15.38
CA LEU A 134 -3.03 -9.09 -14.45
C LEU A 134 -3.68 -10.37 -15.02
N GLY A 135 -4.55 -10.25 -16.03
CA GLY A 135 -5.14 -11.42 -16.72
C GLY A 135 -4.15 -12.22 -17.56
N GLU A 136 -2.97 -11.63 -17.87
CA GLU A 136 -1.95 -12.26 -18.74
C GLU A 136 -0.85 -12.99 -17.95
N VAL A 137 -1.08 -13.33 -16.67
CA VAL A 137 -0.10 -14.06 -15.86
C VAL A 137 0.26 -15.40 -16.47
N ALA A 138 1.54 -15.75 -16.44
CA ALA A 138 2.08 -16.99 -16.96
C ALA A 138 2.23 -18.10 -15.91
N THR A 139 2.26 -17.75 -14.60
CA THR A 139 2.25 -18.74 -13.52
C THR A 139 1.05 -19.67 -13.67
N THR A 140 1.28 -20.98 -13.65
CA THR A 140 0.23 -22.01 -13.76
C THR A 140 -0.04 -22.68 -12.42
N ALA A 141 -1.27 -23.16 -12.25
CA ALA A 141 -1.66 -24.06 -11.18
C ALA A 141 -2.37 -25.27 -11.82
N GLU A 142 -1.77 -26.44 -11.67
CA GLU A 142 -2.29 -27.69 -12.19
C GLU A 142 -2.85 -28.54 -11.04
N ARG A 143 -4.02 -29.14 -11.26
CA ARG A 143 -4.62 -29.99 -10.26
C ARG A 143 -3.88 -31.33 -10.14
N ASP A 144 -3.56 -31.72 -8.90
CA ASP A 144 -2.91 -32.97 -8.55
C ASP A 144 -3.65 -33.66 -7.39
N GLY A 145 -4.69 -34.42 -7.71
CA GLY A 145 -5.61 -34.99 -6.71
C GLY A 145 -6.34 -33.93 -5.90
N ASP A 146 -6.14 -33.94 -4.58
CA ASP A 146 -6.72 -32.97 -3.65
C ASP A 146 -5.81 -31.73 -3.42
N SER A 147 -4.77 -31.58 -4.26
CA SER A 147 -3.81 -30.49 -4.19
C SER A 147 -3.66 -29.79 -5.55
N TRP A 148 -2.94 -28.68 -5.55
CA TRP A 148 -2.55 -27.92 -6.73
C TRP A 148 -1.03 -27.78 -6.77
N LYS A 149 -0.44 -27.91 -7.96
CA LYS A 149 0.98 -27.65 -8.22
C LYS A 149 1.13 -26.31 -8.93
N LEU A 150 1.77 -25.35 -8.28
CA LEU A 150 2.01 -24.03 -8.83
C LEU A 150 3.43 -23.95 -9.41
N THR A 151 3.54 -23.45 -10.64
CA THR A 151 4.83 -23.28 -11.33
C THR A 151 4.88 -21.90 -11.99
N GLY A 152 5.89 -21.10 -11.66
CA GLY A 152 6.08 -19.75 -12.20
C GLY A 152 6.92 -18.87 -11.30
N THR A 153 7.04 -17.60 -11.71
CA THR A 153 7.81 -16.58 -10.99
C THR A 153 7.01 -15.29 -10.87
N LYS A 154 6.84 -14.81 -9.66
CA LYS A 154 6.28 -13.50 -9.38
C LYS A 154 7.41 -12.52 -9.09
N THR A 155 7.29 -11.29 -9.55
CA THR A 155 8.31 -10.25 -9.36
C THR A 155 7.73 -8.99 -8.70
N TYR A 156 8.61 -8.18 -8.13
CA TYR A 156 8.22 -6.98 -7.35
C TYR A 156 7.28 -7.30 -6.19
N ILE A 157 7.51 -8.43 -5.51
CA ILE A 157 6.67 -8.84 -4.40
C ILE A 157 7.20 -8.23 -3.11
N SER A 158 6.42 -7.35 -2.52
CA SER A 158 6.69 -6.77 -1.20
C SER A 158 6.62 -7.84 -0.12
N ASN A 159 7.40 -7.70 0.94
CA ASN A 159 7.59 -8.68 2.01
C ASN A 159 8.23 -10.00 1.53
N ALA A 160 8.74 -10.10 0.29
CA ALA A 160 9.42 -11.30 -0.18
C ALA A 160 10.59 -11.67 0.76
N GLY A 161 10.63 -12.90 1.19
CA GLY A 161 11.64 -13.42 2.14
C GLY A 161 11.39 -13.12 3.62
N VAL A 162 10.36 -12.32 3.95
CA VAL A 162 9.90 -12.07 5.32
C VAL A 162 8.48 -12.61 5.53
N ALA A 163 7.68 -12.63 4.46
CA ALA A 163 6.30 -13.13 4.53
C ALA A 163 6.23 -14.62 4.88
N ASP A 164 5.25 -14.98 5.70
CA ASP A 164 4.90 -16.38 6.04
C ASP A 164 3.95 -16.99 4.99
N ARG A 165 3.11 -16.14 4.37
CA ARG A 165 2.14 -16.54 3.35
C ARG A 165 2.09 -15.54 2.18
N TYR A 166 1.96 -16.11 0.99
CA TYR A 166 1.83 -15.40 -0.28
C TYR A 166 0.48 -15.66 -0.90
N THR A 167 -0.31 -14.63 -1.16
CA THR A 167 -1.52 -14.72 -1.98
C THR A 167 -1.10 -14.65 -3.45
N VAL A 168 -1.13 -15.79 -4.13
CA VAL A 168 -0.57 -15.99 -5.48
C VAL A 168 -1.68 -16.11 -6.50
N LEU A 169 -1.63 -15.29 -7.57
CA LEU A 169 -2.50 -15.42 -8.74
C LEU A 169 -1.85 -16.38 -9.75
N ALA A 170 -2.57 -17.46 -10.11
CA ALA A 170 -2.10 -18.44 -11.08
C ALA A 170 -3.20 -18.80 -12.09
N ARG A 171 -2.78 -19.15 -13.30
CA ARG A 171 -3.66 -19.62 -14.37
C ARG A 171 -4.09 -21.06 -14.08
N THR A 172 -5.38 -21.31 -14.11
CA THR A 172 -5.99 -22.65 -13.89
C THR A 172 -6.69 -23.19 -15.15
N GLY A 173 -6.83 -22.36 -16.19
CA GLY A 173 -7.43 -22.68 -17.48
C GLY A 173 -6.93 -21.74 -18.56
N GLU A 174 -7.47 -21.80 -19.77
CA GLU A 174 -7.05 -20.99 -20.92
C GLU A 174 -7.23 -19.49 -20.64
N ASP A 175 -8.42 -19.10 -20.12
CA ASP A 175 -8.75 -17.73 -19.74
C ASP A 175 -9.17 -17.61 -18.26
N GLU A 176 -8.74 -18.57 -17.43
CA GLU A 176 -9.11 -18.64 -16.02
C GLU A 176 -7.91 -18.48 -15.12
N THR A 177 -8.06 -17.66 -14.10
CA THR A 177 -7.08 -17.51 -13.03
C THR A 177 -7.72 -17.76 -11.66
N THR A 178 -6.91 -18.25 -10.73
CA THR A 178 -7.33 -18.55 -9.36
C THR A 178 -6.27 -18.03 -8.39
N LEU A 179 -6.71 -17.59 -7.21
CA LEU A 179 -5.82 -17.20 -6.13
C LEU A 179 -5.56 -18.38 -5.18
N PHE A 180 -4.34 -18.45 -4.67
CA PHE A 180 -3.91 -19.48 -3.72
C PHE A 180 -3.13 -18.86 -2.56
N SER A 181 -3.37 -19.37 -1.34
CA SER A 181 -2.57 -19.04 -0.15
C SER A 181 -1.38 -20.00 -0.07
N VAL A 182 -0.22 -19.54 -0.51
CA VAL A 182 1.01 -20.35 -0.61
C VAL A 182 1.90 -20.08 0.60
N PRO A 183 2.27 -21.08 1.42
CA PRO A 183 3.18 -20.88 2.55
C PRO A 183 4.61 -20.60 2.07
N ALA A 184 5.40 -19.89 2.87
CA ALA A 184 6.77 -19.53 2.57
C ALA A 184 7.69 -20.75 2.32
N SER A 185 7.38 -21.90 2.91
CA SER A 185 8.14 -23.15 2.72
C SER A 185 8.07 -23.70 1.29
N GLU A 186 7.06 -23.31 0.51
CA GLU A 186 6.81 -23.79 -0.85
C GLU A 186 7.41 -22.88 -1.93
N VAL A 187 8.08 -21.79 -1.55
CA VAL A 187 8.65 -20.83 -2.49
C VAL A 187 10.14 -20.62 -2.28
N THR A 188 10.83 -20.19 -3.32
CA THR A 188 12.19 -19.67 -3.24
C THR A 188 12.16 -18.19 -3.55
N VAL A 189 12.86 -17.40 -2.74
CA VAL A 189 12.88 -15.92 -2.87
C VAL A 189 14.26 -15.46 -3.35
N GLU A 190 14.26 -14.57 -4.34
CA GLU A 190 15.43 -13.83 -4.77
C GLU A 190 15.19 -12.33 -4.60
N ARG A 191 15.93 -11.73 -3.65
CA ARG A 191 15.80 -10.32 -3.31
C ARG A 191 16.56 -9.45 -4.30
N PHE A 192 16.05 -8.26 -4.55
CA PHE A 192 16.74 -7.20 -5.29
C PHE A 192 16.50 -5.84 -4.64
N GLU A 193 17.44 -4.91 -4.84
CA GLU A 193 17.32 -3.54 -4.34
C GLU A 193 16.48 -2.66 -5.27
N VAL A 194 15.68 -1.78 -4.68
CA VAL A 194 14.97 -0.70 -5.36
C VAL A 194 15.45 0.65 -4.82
N MET A 195 14.96 1.76 -5.39
CA MET A 195 15.48 3.08 -5.06
C MET A 195 15.20 3.55 -3.62
N ALA A 196 14.24 2.95 -2.93
CA ALA A 196 13.94 3.22 -1.52
C ALA A 196 14.02 1.93 -0.70
N PRO A 197 14.31 1.97 0.61
CA PRO A 197 14.27 0.79 1.46
C PRO A 197 12.92 0.09 1.37
N HIS A 198 12.93 -1.16 0.90
CA HIS A 198 11.71 -1.93 0.66
C HIS A 198 12.03 -3.42 0.57
N PRO A 199 11.62 -4.25 1.53
CA PRO A 199 11.77 -5.70 1.42
C PRO A 199 11.00 -6.25 0.22
N ILE A 200 11.67 -6.44 -0.91
CA ILE A 200 11.06 -6.77 -2.20
C ILE A 200 11.90 -7.80 -2.96
N GLY A 201 11.28 -8.62 -3.81
CA GLY A 201 12.00 -9.62 -4.59
C GLY A 201 11.12 -10.40 -5.55
N GLU A 202 11.74 -11.40 -6.15
CA GLU A 202 11.07 -12.44 -6.90
C GLU A 202 10.68 -13.60 -5.98
N VAL A 203 9.51 -14.18 -6.27
CA VAL A 203 8.98 -15.37 -5.58
C VAL A 203 8.81 -16.46 -6.62
N LYS A 204 9.62 -17.51 -6.52
CA LYS A 204 9.71 -18.60 -7.48
C LYS A 204 9.02 -19.85 -6.93
N MET A 205 8.16 -20.44 -7.72
CA MET A 205 7.45 -21.68 -7.45
C MET A 205 7.88 -22.72 -8.50
N ALA A 206 8.45 -23.82 -8.05
CA ALA A 206 8.92 -24.92 -8.91
C ALA A 206 8.11 -26.19 -8.61
N GLY A 207 6.80 -26.15 -8.88
CA GLY A 207 5.86 -27.20 -8.50
C GLY A 207 5.46 -27.08 -7.02
N ALA A 208 5.30 -25.87 -6.49
CA ALA A 208 4.82 -25.63 -5.13
C ALA A 208 3.49 -26.33 -4.89
N SER A 209 3.43 -27.20 -3.89
CA SER A 209 2.25 -28.02 -3.61
C SER A 209 1.40 -27.40 -2.52
N VAL A 210 0.15 -27.07 -2.86
CA VAL A 210 -0.83 -26.54 -1.88
C VAL A 210 -2.11 -27.36 -1.91
N PRO A 211 -2.75 -27.63 -0.76
CA PRO A 211 -4.01 -28.34 -0.73
C PRO A 211 -5.14 -27.51 -1.35
N ASP A 212 -6.20 -28.13 -1.84
CA ASP A 212 -7.37 -27.42 -2.40
C ASP A 212 -8.01 -26.48 -1.34
N SER A 213 -7.88 -26.79 -0.06
CA SER A 213 -8.31 -25.91 1.03
C SER A 213 -7.56 -24.57 1.13
N ALA A 214 -6.38 -24.45 0.51
CA ALA A 214 -5.62 -23.21 0.41
C ALA A 214 -6.01 -22.35 -0.81
N ARG A 215 -6.97 -22.80 -1.61
CA ARG A 215 -7.54 -22.03 -2.71
C ARG A 215 -8.39 -20.88 -2.17
N ILE A 216 -8.22 -19.70 -2.73
CA ILE A 216 -8.92 -18.48 -2.37
C ILE A 216 -10.01 -18.23 -3.41
N GLY A 217 -11.26 -18.44 -3.03
CA GLY A 217 -12.43 -18.33 -3.91
C GLY A 217 -12.62 -19.55 -4.82
N ASP A 218 -13.52 -19.43 -5.78
CA ASP A 218 -13.77 -20.48 -6.78
C ASP A 218 -12.69 -20.52 -7.86
N VAL A 219 -12.54 -21.67 -8.52
CA VAL A 219 -11.67 -21.79 -9.70
C VAL A 219 -12.15 -20.79 -10.76
N GLY A 220 -11.24 -20.01 -11.31
CA GLY A 220 -11.56 -18.97 -12.31
C GLY A 220 -11.87 -17.57 -11.70
N SER A 221 -12.08 -17.45 -10.38
CA SER A 221 -12.42 -16.16 -9.74
C SER A 221 -11.21 -15.29 -9.36
N GLY A 222 -10.00 -15.73 -9.67
CA GLY A 222 -8.78 -15.12 -9.12
C GLY A 222 -8.56 -13.67 -9.54
N LEU A 223 -8.80 -13.33 -10.81
CA LEU A 223 -8.65 -11.96 -11.30
C LEU A 223 -9.66 -11.02 -10.64
N ASP A 224 -10.93 -11.44 -10.53
CA ASP A 224 -11.99 -10.61 -9.94
C ASP A 224 -11.70 -10.31 -8.47
N LEU A 225 -11.27 -11.34 -7.69
CA LEU A 225 -10.87 -11.17 -6.30
C LEU A 225 -9.63 -10.27 -6.16
N ALA A 226 -8.65 -10.41 -7.04
CA ALA A 226 -7.47 -9.55 -7.04
C ALA A 226 -7.82 -8.09 -7.35
N LEU A 227 -8.71 -7.85 -8.32
CA LEU A 227 -9.18 -6.51 -8.67
C LEU A 227 -10.06 -5.89 -7.57
N ALA A 228 -10.94 -6.67 -6.93
CA ALA A 228 -11.73 -6.23 -5.78
C ALA A 228 -10.84 -5.83 -4.59
N ASN A 229 -9.80 -6.63 -4.31
CA ASN A 229 -8.79 -6.32 -3.32
C ASN A 229 -8.10 -4.98 -3.63
N LEU A 230 -7.55 -4.82 -4.84
CA LEU A 230 -6.92 -3.57 -5.27
C LEU A 230 -7.91 -2.39 -5.23
N GLY A 231 -9.16 -2.58 -5.59
CA GLY A 231 -10.21 -1.56 -5.50
C GLY A 231 -10.42 -1.05 -4.08
N ARG A 232 -10.38 -1.95 -3.09
CA ARG A 232 -10.55 -1.59 -1.67
C ARG A 232 -9.32 -0.87 -1.11
N PHE A 233 -8.11 -1.30 -1.46
CA PHE A 233 -6.87 -0.78 -0.86
C PHE A 233 -6.28 0.43 -1.58
N ARG A 234 -6.55 0.63 -2.86
CA ARG A 234 -5.95 1.69 -3.71
C ARG A 234 -6.12 3.10 -3.16
N THR A 235 -7.27 3.44 -2.57
CA THR A 235 -7.50 4.75 -1.95
C THR A 235 -6.48 5.04 -0.85
N SER A 236 -6.07 4.02 -0.10
CA SER A 236 -5.10 4.17 0.98
C SER A 236 -3.68 4.45 0.47
N VAL A 237 -3.34 4.11 -0.78
CA VAL A 237 -2.10 4.57 -1.45
C VAL A 237 -2.10 6.09 -1.60
N ALA A 238 -3.25 6.66 -1.96
CA ALA A 238 -3.40 8.12 -2.04
C ALA A 238 -3.22 8.79 -0.69
N ALA A 239 -3.69 8.17 0.40
CA ALA A 239 -3.48 8.67 1.75
C ALA A 239 -2.00 8.62 2.17
N ALA A 240 -1.28 7.54 1.89
CA ALA A 240 0.17 7.45 2.11
C ALA A 240 0.93 8.52 1.33
N ALA A 241 0.55 8.78 0.06
CA ALA A 241 1.10 9.88 -0.73
C ALA A 241 0.88 11.25 -0.06
N CYS A 242 -0.30 11.49 0.51
CA CYS A 242 -0.56 12.70 1.30
C CYS A 242 0.34 12.78 2.54
N GLY A 243 0.61 11.68 3.22
CA GLY A 243 1.54 11.60 4.36
C GLY A 243 2.96 12.01 3.98
N PHE A 244 3.51 11.43 2.91
CA PHE A 244 4.83 11.83 2.38
C PHE A 244 4.87 13.31 1.98
N ALA A 245 3.84 13.79 1.26
CA ALA A 245 3.74 15.17 0.82
C ALA A 245 3.65 16.15 2.02
N ARG A 246 2.88 15.83 3.04
CA ARG A 246 2.74 16.60 4.27
C ARG A 246 4.08 16.71 4.99
N ARG A 247 4.83 15.61 5.13
CA ARG A 247 6.17 15.64 5.71
C ARG A 247 7.12 16.51 4.91
N ALA A 248 7.12 16.38 3.58
CA ALA A 248 7.99 17.18 2.71
C ALA A 248 7.68 18.68 2.78
N LEU A 249 6.40 19.04 2.89
CA LEU A 249 5.97 20.43 3.10
C LEU A 249 6.46 20.96 4.46
N ASP A 250 6.28 20.20 5.54
CA ASP A 250 6.72 20.61 6.88
C ASP A 250 8.24 20.77 6.97
N GLU A 251 9.02 19.88 6.33
CA GLU A 251 10.48 20.01 6.24
C GLU A 251 10.87 21.28 5.46
N SER A 252 10.17 21.57 4.34
CA SER A 252 10.40 22.80 3.58
C SER A 252 10.13 24.05 4.41
N ILE A 253 9.00 24.11 5.11
CA ILE A 253 8.64 25.23 5.97
C ILE A 253 9.70 25.43 7.07
N ARG A 254 10.12 24.34 7.72
CA ARG A 254 11.15 24.36 8.78
C ARG A 254 12.47 24.88 8.25
N HIS A 255 12.93 24.34 7.10
CA HIS A 255 14.19 24.75 6.49
C HIS A 255 14.17 26.22 6.06
N LEU A 256 13.15 26.65 5.31
CA LEU A 256 13.03 28.03 4.83
C LEU A 256 12.89 29.06 5.96
N SER A 257 12.28 28.68 7.09
CA SER A 257 12.14 29.54 8.26
C SER A 257 13.41 29.64 9.09
N GLY A 258 14.29 28.62 9.04
CA GLY A 258 15.55 28.60 9.78
C GLY A 258 16.75 29.17 9.00
N ARG A 259 16.80 28.92 7.69
CA ARG A 259 17.97 29.23 6.84
C ARG A 259 17.99 30.71 6.40
N GLU A 260 19.17 31.32 6.49
CA GLU A 260 19.42 32.69 5.99
C GLU A 260 20.39 32.69 4.81
N GLN A 261 20.07 33.48 3.78
CA GLN A 261 20.93 33.80 2.64
C GLN A 261 20.62 35.22 2.17
N PHE A 262 21.59 35.89 1.57
CA PHE A 262 21.45 37.28 1.08
C PHE A 262 20.93 38.23 2.17
N GLY A 263 21.36 38.02 3.43
CA GLY A 263 21.02 38.89 4.58
C GLY A 263 19.62 38.75 5.13
N ARG A 264 18.86 37.71 4.73
CA ARG A 264 17.49 37.46 5.25
C ARG A 264 17.12 35.97 5.20
N LYS A 265 16.10 35.58 5.99
CA LYS A 265 15.54 34.22 5.97
C LYS A 265 14.98 33.87 4.59
N LEU A 266 15.16 32.62 4.16
CA LEU A 266 14.62 32.13 2.88
C LEU A 266 13.10 32.30 2.81
N SER A 267 12.38 32.14 3.90
CA SER A 267 10.93 32.36 4.00
C SER A 267 10.47 33.81 3.71
N LYS A 268 11.39 34.76 3.51
CA LYS A 268 11.08 36.15 3.12
C LYS A 268 11.17 36.38 1.62
N PHE A 269 11.61 35.39 0.83
CA PHE A 269 11.65 35.49 -0.63
C PHE A 269 10.29 35.12 -1.22
N GLN A 270 9.76 36.00 -2.06
CA GLN A 270 8.39 35.88 -2.61
C GLN A 270 8.19 34.57 -3.37
N GLY A 271 9.14 34.15 -4.24
CA GLY A 271 9.05 32.91 -5.01
C GLY A 271 8.90 31.69 -4.11
N LEU A 272 9.71 31.57 -3.03
CA LEU A 272 9.63 30.45 -2.10
C LEU A 272 8.32 30.43 -1.30
N ARG A 273 7.76 31.61 -1.04
CA ARG A 273 6.43 31.72 -0.39
C ARG A 273 5.30 31.25 -1.32
N PHE A 274 5.41 31.51 -2.61
CA PHE A 274 4.47 31.04 -3.60
C PHE A 274 4.52 29.52 -3.70
N ASP A 275 5.73 28.93 -3.74
CA ASP A 275 5.89 27.49 -3.75
C ASP A 275 5.22 26.82 -2.54
N ILE A 276 5.46 27.31 -1.32
CA ILE A 276 4.83 26.78 -0.09
C ILE A 276 3.30 26.88 -0.15
N ALA A 277 2.77 28.00 -0.60
CA ALA A 277 1.31 28.18 -0.72
C ALA A 277 0.70 27.21 -1.77
N GLU A 278 1.40 26.98 -2.89
CA GLU A 278 0.96 26.03 -3.91
C GLU A 278 1.06 24.58 -3.42
N MET A 279 2.15 24.22 -2.70
CA MET A 279 2.28 22.90 -2.07
C MET A 279 1.13 22.62 -1.11
N ASP A 280 0.79 23.54 -0.24
CA ASP A 280 -0.32 23.42 0.72
C ASP A 280 -1.66 23.26 0.00
N ALA A 281 -1.96 24.13 -0.97
CA ALA A 281 -3.22 24.09 -1.71
C ALA A 281 -3.42 22.77 -2.47
N ARG A 282 -2.38 22.27 -3.15
CA ARG A 282 -2.42 20.99 -3.88
C ARG A 282 -2.57 19.80 -2.92
N LEU A 283 -1.85 19.81 -1.80
CA LEU A 283 -1.97 18.77 -0.77
C LEU A 283 -3.40 18.72 -0.21
N ARG A 284 -3.98 19.88 0.12
CA ARG A 284 -5.35 19.92 0.64
C ARG A 284 -6.37 19.42 -0.37
N ALA A 285 -6.22 19.75 -1.64
CA ALA A 285 -7.08 19.23 -2.71
C ALA A 285 -6.98 17.70 -2.82
N ALA A 286 -5.77 17.14 -2.77
CA ALA A 286 -5.55 15.70 -2.78
C ALA A 286 -6.20 15.00 -1.57
N GLN A 287 -6.04 15.56 -0.37
CA GLN A 287 -6.66 15.03 0.86
C GLN A 287 -8.19 14.97 0.76
N LEU A 288 -8.83 15.99 0.19
CA LEU A 288 -10.29 16.02 0.03
C LEU A 288 -10.77 14.92 -0.92
N LEU A 289 -10.03 14.64 -2.00
CA LEU A 289 -10.37 13.53 -2.91
C LEU A 289 -10.20 12.16 -2.22
N VAL A 290 -9.20 12.02 -1.36
CA VAL A 290 -9.00 10.79 -0.56
C VAL A 290 -10.14 10.62 0.44
N GLU A 291 -10.54 11.69 1.15
CA GLU A 291 -11.65 11.69 2.10
C GLU A 291 -12.98 11.28 1.44
N GLU A 292 -13.26 11.83 0.24
CA GLU A 292 -14.44 11.50 -0.57
C GLU A 292 -14.44 10.02 -0.98
N ALA A 293 -13.39 9.54 -1.64
CA ALA A 293 -13.29 8.17 -2.11
C ALA A 293 -13.38 7.15 -0.96
N ALA A 294 -12.71 7.41 0.17
CA ALA A 294 -12.74 6.55 1.34
C ALA A 294 -14.13 6.49 1.98
N SER A 295 -14.86 7.61 2.03
CA SER A 295 -16.21 7.67 2.58
C SER A 295 -17.18 6.86 1.73
N LEU A 296 -17.17 7.06 0.41
CA LEU A 296 -18.04 6.33 -0.52
C LEU A 296 -17.82 4.81 -0.46
N LEU A 297 -16.54 4.37 -0.38
CA LEU A 297 -16.22 2.95 -0.24
C LEU A 297 -16.74 2.36 1.09
N ASP A 298 -16.64 3.09 2.19
CA ASP A 298 -17.14 2.62 3.48
C ASP A 298 -18.69 2.61 3.55
N GLU A 299 -19.35 3.46 2.74
CA GLU A 299 -20.80 3.45 2.54
C GLU A 299 -21.28 2.37 1.57
N GLY A 300 -20.36 1.60 0.96
CA GLY A 300 -20.67 0.54 0.01
C GLY A 300 -21.06 1.04 -1.38
N ALA A 301 -20.76 2.29 -1.72
CA ALA A 301 -21.01 2.85 -3.04
C ALA A 301 -19.97 2.38 -4.07
N ASP A 302 -20.36 2.35 -5.35
CA ASP A 302 -19.39 2.27 -6.44
C ASP A 302 -18.64 3.60 -6.56
N ALA A 303 -17.38 3.58 -6.14
CA ALA A 303 -16.51 4.73 -6.12
C ALA A 303 -15.30 4.57 -7.06
N THR A 304 -15.44 3.77 -8.11
CA THR A 304 -14.31 3.42 -9.02
C THR A 304 -13.62 4.66 -9.57
N SER A 305 -14.36 5.68 -9.98
CA SER A 305 -13.80 6.95 -10.47
C SER A 305 -13.17 7.80 -9.38
N GLU A 306 -13.80 7.88 -8.23
CA GLU A 306 -13.30 8.68 -7.10
C GLU A 306 -12.00 8.08 -6.58
N VAL A 307 -11.89 6.76 -6.50
CA VAL A 307 -10.67 6.03 -6.17
C VAL A 307 -9.56 6.31 -7.19
N ALA A 308 -9.87 6.22 -8.49
CA ALA A 308 -8.89 6.49 -9.54
C ALA A 308 -8.43 7.96 -9.51
N ARG A 309 -9.35 8.89 -9.31
CA ARG A 309 -9.08 10.33 -9.20
C ARG A 309 -8.23 10.66 -7.99
N ALA A 310 -8.58 10.12 -6.82
CA ALA A 310 -7.83 10.31 -5.59
C ALA A 310 -6.38 9.78 -5.72
N LYS A 311 -6.23 8.55 -6.22
CA LYS A 311 -4.89 7.94 -6.41
C LYS A 311 -4.05 8.74 -7.39
N LEU A 312 -4.58 9.09 -8.54
CA LEU A 312 -3.88 9.86 -9.56
C LEU A 312 -3.40 11.20 -9.01
N ILE A 313 -4.31 12.01 -8.47
CA ILE A 313 -4.00 13.36 -8.02
C ILE A 313 -3.07 13.34 -6.80
N ALA A 314 -3.31 12.48 -5.81
CA ALA A 314 -2.49 12.45 -4.61
C ALA A 314 -1.04 12.02 -4.91
N THR A 315 -0.84 10.97 -5.71
CA THR A 315 0.52 10.48 -6.01
C THR A 315 1.32 11.44 -6.90
N GLU A 316 0.69 12.07 -7.90
CA GLU A 316 1.36 13.10 -8.71
C GLU A 316 1.67 14.36 -7.89
N THR A 317 0.75 14.77 -7.00
CA THR A 317 0.97 15.89 -6.09
C THR A 317 2.12 15.61 -5.12
N ALA A 318 2.19 14.40 -4.56
CA ALA A 318 3.27 14.01 -3.65
C ALA A 318 4.63 14.06 -4.34
N GLY A 319 4.72 13.54 -5.58
CA GLY A 319 5.95 13.62 -6.37
C GLY A 319 6.40 15.05 -6.60
N TRP A 320 5.48 15.94 -6.96
CA TRP A 320 5.79 17.35 -7.17
C TRP A 320 6.21 18.04 -5.86
N ILE A 321 5.51 17.79 -4.74
CA ILE A 321 5.85 18.38 -3.43
C ILE A 321 7.20 17.89 -2.93
N CYS A 322 7.51 16.60 -3.04
CA CYS A 322 8.80 16.04 -2.65
C CYS A 322 9.95 16.61 -3.50
N ASP A 323 9.75 16.78 -4.81
CA ASP A 323 10.71 17.46 -5.69
C ASP A 323 10.97 18.90 -5.24
N ARG A 324 9.92 19.67 -4.97
CA ARG A 324 10.06 21.04 -4.44
C ARG A 324 10.79 21.08 -3.10
N ALA A 325 10.52 20.12 -2.21
CA ALA A 325 11.20 20.05 -0.92
C ALA A 325 12.71 19.81 -1.08
N VAL A 326 13.13 18.92 -1.97
CA VAL A 326 14.56 18.73 -2.32
C VAL A 326 15.15 20.04 -2.84
N GLN A 327 14.45 20.72 -3.76
CA GLN A 327 14.90 22.01 -4.33
C GLN A 327 15.06 23.08 -3.24
N HIS A 328 14.11 23.20 -2.31
CA HIS A 328 14.16 24.16 -1.20
C HIS A 328 15.37 23.95 -0.28
N HIS A 329 15.81 22.70 -0.09
CA HIS A 329 16.98 22.37 0.73
C HIS A 329 18.30 22.54 0.00
N GLY A 330 18.31 22.73 -1.33
CA GLY A 330 19.51 22.88 -2.15
C GLY A 330 20.47 21.68 -1.98
N GLY A 331 21.75 21.91 -1.79
CA GLY A 331 22.73 20.83 -1.65
C GLY A 331 22.44 19.86 -0.49
N LEU A 332 21.79 20.30 0.58
CA LEU A 332 21.32 19.42 1.66
C LEU A 332 20.22 18.47 1.18
N GLY A 333 19.36 18.92 0.27
CA GLY A 333 18.23 18.13 -0.25
C GLY A 333 18.66 16.91 -1.07
N VAL A 334 19.85 16.95 -1.69
CA VAL A 334 20.39 15.80 -2.45
C VAL A 334 21.41 14.98 -1.65
N LYS A 335 21.68 15.37 -0.40
CA LYS A 335 22.58 14.62 0.46
C LYS A 335 21.85 13.36 0.97
N ARG A 336 22.40 12.18 0.63
CA ARG A 336 21.84 10.89 1.10
C ARG A 336 21.71 10.88 2.63
N GLY A 337 20.54 10.47 3.10
CA GLY A 337 20.18 10.42 4.52
C GLY A 337 19.51 11.70 5.03
N SER A 338 19.32 12.75 4.21
CA SER A 338 18.40 13.83 4.55
C SER A 338 16.95 13.37 4.40
N VAL A 339 16.04 13.93 5.21
CA VAL A 339 14.64 13.52 5.21
C VAL A 339 14.00 13.72 3.83
N VAL A 340 14.22 14.87 3.20
CA VAL A 340 13.60 15.18 1.90
C VAL A 340 14.15 14.34 0.75
N GLU A 341 15.43 13.93 0.80
CA GLU A 341 16.01 12.99 -0.16
C GLU A 341 15.38 11.60 -0.01
N ARG A 342 15.17 11.13 1.23
CA ARG A 342 14.49 9.87 1.51
C ARG A 342 13.05 9.90 1.01
N LEU A 343 12.28 10.92 1.35
CA LEU A 343 10.90 11.10 0.90
C LEU A 343 10.77 11.10 -0.63
N TYR A 344 11.69 11.78 -1.35
CA TYR A 344 11.73 11.80 -2.81
C TYR A 344 11.86 10.40 -3.42
N ARG A 345 12.64 9.52 -2.80
CA ARG A 345 12.80 8.13 -3.25
C ARG A 345 11.62 7.24 -2.85
N GLU A 346 11.11 7.40 -1.62
CA GLU A 346 10.02 6.58 -1.08
C GLU A 346 8.70 6.82 -1.83
N GLU A 347 8.35 8.08 -2.12
CA GLU A 347 7.09 8.42 -2.79
C GLU A 347 7.05 7.98 -4.27
N ARG A 348 8.23 7.85 -4.92
CA ARG A 348 8.30 7.66 -6.38
C ARG A 348 7.55 6.43 -6.88
N ALA A 349 7.55 5.36 -6.10
CA ALA A 349 6.90 4.10 -6.46
C ALA A 349 5.37 4.17 -6.41
N LEU A 350 4.78 5.13 -5.65
CA LEU A 350 3.33 5.25 -5.50
C LEU A 350 2.60 5.55 -6.81
N ARG A 351 3.28 6.17 -7.77
CA ARG A 351 2.75 6.41 -9.12
C ARG A 351 2.76 5.17 -10.01
N ILE A 352 3.40 4.08 -9.56
CA ILE A 352 3.62 2.86 -10.36
C ILE A 352 2.77 1.71 -9.84
N TYR A 353 2.90 1.35 -8.56
CA TYR A 353 2.21 0.19 -8.01
C TYR A 353 0.70 0.43 -7.78
N GLU A 354 -0.05 -0.65 -7.60
CA GLU A 354 -1.52 -0.67 -7.47
C GLU A 354 -2.25 0.06 -8.61
N GLY A 355 -1.71 -0.06 -9.81
CA GLY A 355 -2.20 0.61 -11.02
C GLY A 355 -1.52 1.97 -11.26
N THR A 356 -0.75 2.06 -12.33
CA THR A 356 0.01 3.27 -12.69
C THR A 356 -0.88 4.50 -12.87
N SER A 357 -0.27 5.71 -12.90
CA SER A 357 -1.00 6.94 -13.25
C SER A 357 -1.74 6.82 -14.58
N GLU A 358 -1.18 6.08 -15.55
CA GLU A 358 -1.81 5.82 -16.85
C GLU A 358 -3.02 4.91 -16.71
N VAL A 359 -2.95 3.87 -15.88
CA VAL A 359 -4.12 3.00 -15.59
C VAL A 359 -5.23 3.79 -14.93
N GLN A 360 -4.93 4.69 -13.98
CA GLN A 360 -5.95 5.55 -13.38
C GLN A 360 -6.61 6.47 -14.42
N LYS A 361 -5.83 7.03 -15.36
CA LYS A 361 -6.36 7.84 -16.47
C LYS A 361 -7.26 7.02 -17.40
N LEU A 362 -6.90 5.75 -17.68
CA LEU A 362 -7.74 4.85 -18.50
C LEU A 362 -9.08 4.55 -17.81
N ILE A 363 -9.09 4.30 -16.50
CA ILE A 363 -10.31 4.10 -15.72
C ILE A 363 -11.21 5.32 -15.83
N LEU A 364 -10.66 6.51 -15.59
CA LEU A 364 -11.42 7.78 -15.68
C LEU A 364 -11.93 8.05 -17.09
N ALA A 365 -11.11 7.83 -18.11
CA ALA A 365 -11.49 8.05 -19.50
C ALA A 365 -12.64 7.11 -19.90
N LYS A 366 -12.56 5.82 -19.54
CA LYS A 366 -13.63 4.86 -19.80
C LYS A 366 -14.96 5.34 -19.24
N GLU A 367 -14.99 5.71 -17.95
CA GLU A 367 -16.25 6.15 -17.33
C GLU A 367 -16.81 7.44 -17.95
N ILE A 368 -15.94 8.38 -18.35
CA ILE A 368 -16.36 9.63 -18.99
C ILE A 368 -17.03 9.32 -20.35
N PHE A 369 -16.43 8.44 -21.13
CA PHE A 369 -16.98 8.10 -22.46
C PHE A 369 -18.18 7.16 -22.40
N ASP A 370 -18.24 6.24 -21.44
CA ASP A 370 -19.37 5.33 -21.24
C ASP A 370 -20.66 6.08 -20.81
N LYS A 371 -20.55 7.28 -20.23
CA LYS A 371 -21.70 8.15 -19.88
C LYS A 371 -22.31 8.89 -21.09
N GLU A 372 -21.62 8.96 -22.21
CA GLU A 372 -22.09 9.65 -23.43
C GLU A 372 -22.70 8.69 -24.48
N GLY A 373 -22.60 7.37 -24.28
CA GLY A 373 -23.15 6.33 -25.18
C GLY A 373 -24.28 5.55 -24.57
#